data_46648010a7e7d729188cf929e1566e4d
#
_entry.id   46648010a7e7d729188cf929e1566e4d
#
_cell.length_a   1.000
_cell.length_b   1.000
_cell.length_c   1.000
_cell.angle_alpha   90.00
_cell.angle_beta   90.00
_cell.angle_gamma   90.00
#
_symmetry.space_group_name_H-M   'P 1'
#
loop_
_entity.id
_entity.type
_entity.pdbx_description
1 polymer ?
#
loop_
_entity_poly.entity_id
_entity_poly.type
_entity_poly.pdbx_seq_one_letter_code
_entity_poly.pdbx_strand_id
1 'polypeptide(L)'
;ADDICALDRFEKQIQFLDSHPEIDIVGSQATIFFDDQTGREPVLSDLPLLDKDIKAFLSLAAQNMFNPTTMWRHDSIKNLGINYTATETAPDFHMWVQCALHGKTFANLPESLLSYRIHTAQESKKRDKINRSVQYTMELWFSHLFPELNPVEVTLLSRILHEKQLRLTTEELKTIFAAYDRISKDRSISLFGEDRNTMFGMIDKFFNFLKSQLKFT
;
A
#
# COMPACT_ATOMS: atom_id res chain seq x y z
N ALA A 1 14.97 5.11 -16.46
CA ALA A 1 13.56 5.18 -16.86
C ALA A 1 13.35 4.26 -18.05
N ASP A 2 12.63 3.20 -17.84
CA ASP A 2 12.44 2.08 -18.77
C ASP A 2 10.95 1.78 -19.02
N ASP A 3 10.08 2.57 -18.39
CA ASP A 3 8.62 2.53 -18.59
C ASP A 3 8.21 3.44 -19.74
N ILE A 4 7.07 3.13 -20.37
CA ILE A 4 6.54 3.86 -21.51
C ILE A 4 5.16 4.44 -21.15
N CYS A 5 5.05 5.77 -21.14
CA CYS A 5 3.78 6.46 -20.91
C CYS A 5 2.89 6.42 -22.16
N ALA A 6 1.57 6.30 -21.96
CA ALA A 6 0.59 6.62 -22.99
C ALA A 6 0.70 8.11 -23.38
N LEU A 7 0.52 8.41 -24.66
CA LEU A 7 0.70 9.78 -25.19
C LEU A 7 -0.28 10.78 -24.58
N ASP A 8 -1.47 10.33 -24.22
CA ASP A 8 -2.57 11.12 -23.66
C ASP A 8 -2.63 11.08 -22.11
N ARG A 9 -1.64 10.45 -21.46
CA ARG A 9 -1.64 10.27 -20.01
C ARG A 9 -1.82 11.58 -19.26
N PHE A 10 -1.01 12.58 -19.55
CA PHE A 10 -1.05 13.87 -18.82
C PHE A 10 -2.36 14.60 -19.05
N GLU A 11 -2.86 14.58 -20.26
CA GLU A 11 -4.15 15.19 -20.59
C GLU A 11 -5.29 14.56 -19.77
N LYS A 12 -5.38 13.25 -19.75
CA LYS A 12 -6.40 12.50 -18.99
C LYS A 12 -6.32 12.75 -17.50
N GLN A 13 -5.10 12.74 -16.93
CA GLN A 13 -4.91 12.96 -15.50
C GLN A 13 -5.22 14.41 -15.10
N ILE A 14 -4.88 15.40 -15.91
CA ILE A 14 -5.23 16.80 -15.67
C ILE A 14 -6.75 16.98 -15.76
N GLN A 15 -7.40 16.49 -16.82
CA GLN A 15 -8.86 16.56 -16.95
C GLN A 15 -9.59 15.90 -15.78
N PHE A 16 -9.07 14.76 -15.30
CA PHE A 16 -9.63 14.10 -14.13
C PHE A 16 -9.48 14.98 -12.88
N LEU A 17 -8.28 15.46 -12.59
CA LEU A 17 -8.06 16.34 -11.44
C LEU A 17 -8.91 17.61 -11.51
N ASP A 18 -9.04 18.23 -12.69
CA ASP A 18 -9.85 19.45 -12.87
C ASP A 18 -11.34 19.21 -12.60
N SER A 19 -11.83 18.02 -12.95
CA SER A 19 -13.23 17.62 -12.71
C SER A 19 -13.48 17.06 -11.30
N HIS A 20 -12.43 16.73 -10.53
CA HIS A 20 -12.50 16.16 -9.18
C HIS A 20 -11.62 16.97 -8.21
N PRO A 21 -12.05 18.18 -7.82
CA PRO A 21 -11.28 19.07 -6.96
C PRO A 21 -10.99 18.49 -5.57
N GLU A 22 -11.76 17.49 -5.13
CA GLU A 22 -11.57 16.75 -3.88
C GLU A 22 -10.40 15.76 -3.93
N ILE A 23 -9.89 15.40 -5.11
CA ILE A 23 -8.78 14.46 -5.26
C ILE A 23 -7.44 15.21 -5.30
N ASP A 24 -6.53 14.83 -4.40
CA ASP A 24 -5.18 15.38 -4.30
C ASP A 24 -4.17 14.68 -5.21
N ILE A 25 -4.30 13.34 -5.32
CA ILE A 25 -3.33 12.47 -5.99
C ILE A 25 -4.08 11.49 -6.90
N VAL A 26 -3.72 11.45 -8.17
CA VAL A 26 -4.26 10.49 -9.13
C VAL A 26 -3.17 9.60 -9.71
N GLY A 27 -3.41 8.30 -9.74
CA GLY A 27 -2.62 7.30 -10.47
C GLY A 27 -3.43 6.72 -11.65
N SER A 28 -2.95 5.63 -12.22
CA SER A 28 -3.68 4.85 -13.22
C SER A 28 -3.31 3.38 -13.14
N GLN A 29 -4.08 2.54 -13.81
CA GLN A 29 -3.64 1.18 -14.11
C GLN A 29 -2.39 1.21 -15.00
N ALA A 30 -1.64 0.11 -14.99
CA ALA A 30 -0.49 -0.09 -15.84
C ALA A 30 -0.56 -1.44 -16.56
N THR A 31 -0.02 -1.52 -17.76
CA THR A 31 0.22 -2.79 -18.45
C THR A 31 1.63 -3.26 -18.10
N ILE A 32 1.73 -4.36 -17.38
CA ILE A 32 3.00 -4.94 -16.93
C ILE A 32 3.51 -5.86 -18.03
N PHE A 33 4.71 -5.59 -18.55
CA PHE A 33 5.37 -6.46 -19.53
C PHE A 33 6.73 -6.91 -19.02
N PHE A 34 7.17 -8.09 -19.51
CA PHE A 34 8.33 -8.79 -19.00
C PHE A 34 9.45 -8.78 -20.03
N ASP A 35 10.61 -8.27 -19.66
CA ASP A 35 11.82 -8.24 -20.49
C ASP A 35 12.78 -9.36 -20.02
N ASP A 36 12.31 -10.60 -20.05
CA ASP A 36 13.03 -11.77 -19.52
C ASP A 36 13.08 -12.96 -20.49
N GLN A 37 12.72 -12.74 -21.75
CA GLN A 37 12.69 -13.76 -22.81
C GLN A 37 11.81 -14.99 -22.50
N THR A 38 10.94 -14.91 -21.48
CA THR A 38 10.07 -16.03 -21.09
C THR A 38 8.82 -16.16 -21.97
N GLY A 39 8.55 -15.18 -22.84
CA GLY A 39 7.35 -15.13 -23.68
C GLY A 39 6.06 -14.94 -22.90
N ARG A 40 6.13 -14.42 -21.66
CA ARG A 40 4.96 -14.12 -20.87
C ARG A 40 4.16 -12.97 -21.50
N GLU A 41 2.85 -13.17 -21.62
CA GLU A 41 1.95 -12.13 -22.08
C GLU A 41 1.91 -10.94 -21.09
N PRO A 42 1.76 -9.71 -21.59
CA PRO A 42 1.54 -8.55 -20.75
C PRO A 42 0.27 -8.70 -19.90
N VAL A 43 0.31 -8.20 -18.67
CA VAL A 43 -0.79 -8.27 -17.71
C VAL A 43 -1.24 -6.87 -17.33
N LEU A 44 -2.55 -6.62 -17.38
CA LEU A 44 -3.13 -5.39 -16.84
C LEU A 44 -3.09 -5.46 -15.31
N SER A 45 -2.69 -4.38 -14.65
CA SER A 45 -2.78 -4.27 -13.19
C SER A 45 -4.25 -4.22 -12.76
N ASP A 46 -4.48 -4.54 -11.49
CA ASP A 46 -5.80 -4.46 -10.85
C ASP A 46 -5.66 -3.65 -9.55
N LEU A 47 -5.40 -2.34 -9.70
CA LEU A 47 -5.27 -1.42 -8.59
C LEU A 47 -6.65 -0.94 -8.11
N PRO A 48 -6.83 -0.71 -6.80
CA PRO A 48 -8.03 -0.06 -6.28
C PRO A 48 -8.20 1.33 -6.90
N LEU A 49 -9.45 1.69 -7.25
CA LEU A 49 -9.73 2.96 -7.92
C LEU A 49 -10.09 4.09 -6.96
N LEU A 50 -10.73 3.78 -5.83
CA LEU A 50 -11.28 4.76 -4.91
C LEU A 50 -10.37 5.01 -3.72
N ASP A 51 -10.38 6.23 -3.18
CA ASP A 51 -9.60 6.67 -2.02
C ASP A 51 -9.67 5.69 -0.85
N LYS A 52 -10.88 5.31 -0.45
CA LYS A 52 -11.13 4.40 0.68
C LYS A 52 -10.49 3.02 0.50
N ASP A 53 -10.47 2.51 -0.73
CA ASP A 53 -9.90 1.21 -1.06
C ASP A 53 -8.38 1.30 -1.18
N ILE A 54 -7.86 2.38 -1.77
CA ILE A 54 -6.41 2.66 -1.84
C ILE A 54 -5.82 2.70 -0.43
N LYS A 55 -6.47 3.44 0.49
CA LYS A 55 -6.04 3.53 1.90
C LYS A 55 -6.16 2.20 2.64
N ALA A 56 -7.18 1.39 2.35
CA ALA A 56 -7.28 0.03 2.89
C ALA A 56 -6.11 -0.86 2.43
N PHE A 57 -5.71 -0.77 1.17
CA PHE A 57 -4.58 -1.50 0.60
C PHE A 57 -3.22 -1.06 1.18
N LEU A 58 -3.07 0.20 1.63
CA LEU A 58 -1.87 0.63 2.36
C LEU A 58 -1.63 -0.24 3.61
N SER A 59 -2.70 -0.68 4.28
CA SER A 59 -2.62 -1.51 5.50
C SER A 59 -2.01 -2.90 5.31
N LEU A 60 -1.79 -3.32 4.07
CA LEU A 60 -1.19 -4.62 3.74
C LEU A 60 0.12 -4.48 2.96
N ALA A 61 0.63 -3.27 2.82
CA ALA A 61 1.71 -2.95 1.88
C ALA A 61 1.46 -3.57 0.48
N ALA A 62 0.16 -3.73 0.13
CA ALA A 62 -0.26 -4.26 -1.15
C ALA A 62 -0.15 -3.20 -2.25
N GLN A 63 -0.17 -3.62 -3.49
CA GLN A 63 -0.19 -2.69 -4.61
C GLN A 63 -1.42 -1.78 -4.53
N ASN A 64 -1.20 -0.51 -4.32
CA ASN A 64 -2.22 0.52 -4.18
C ASN A 64 -2.13 1.58 -5.28
N MET A 65 -0.94 2.03 -5.60
CA MET A 65 -0.63 2.96 -6.69
C MET A 65 0.69 2.58 -7.35
N PHE A 66 0.80 2.77 -8.66
CA PHE A 66 2.10 2.72 -9.34
C PHE A 66 2.73 4.10 -9.32
N ASN A 67 3.84 4.26 -8.60
CA ASN A 67 4.55 5.53 -8.50
C ASN A 67 4.80 6.21 -9.87
N PRO A 68 5.27 5.53 -10.92
CA PRO A 68 5.49 6.18 -12.22
C PRO A 68 4.20 6.63 -12.93
N THR A 69 3.01 6.24 -12.45
CA THR A 69 1.74 6.73 -13.00
C THR A 69 1.19 7.94 -12.26
N THR A 70 1.76 8.33 -11.12
CA THR A 70 1.12 9.29 -10.25
C THR A 70 1.29 10.74 -10.72
N MET A 71 0.25 11.53 -10.50
CA MET A 71 0.19 12.98 -10.64
C MET A 71 -0.52 13.56 -9.41
N TRP A 72 -0.03 14.69 -8.88
CA TRP A 72 -0.64 15.32 -7.69
C TRP A 72 -0.70 16.83 -7.80
N ARG A 73 -1.60 17.41 -7.00
CA ARG A 73 -1.68 18.85 -6.86
C ARG A 73 -0.48 19.35 -6.03
N HIS A 74 0.40 20.09 -6.66
CA HIS A 74 1.58 20.62 -6.00
C HIS A 74 1.26 21.36 -4.70
N ASP A 75 0.26 22.26 -4.74
CA ASP A 75 -0.10 23.09 -3.58
C ASP A 75 -0.69 22.30 -2.41
N SER A 76 -1.27 21.15 -2.68
CA SER A 76 -1.81 20.25 -1.68
C SER A 76 -0.73 19.49 -0.90
N ILE A 77 0.42 19.25 -1.50
CA ILE A 77 1.47 18.37 -0.96
C ILE A 77 2.69 19.16 -0.46
N LYS A 78 3.05 20.27 -1.10
CA LYS A 78 4.33 21.00 -0.88
C LYS A 78 4.62 21.40 0.56
N ASN A 79 3.57 21.69 1.35
CA ASN A 79 3.71 22.21 2.71
C ASN A 79 3.55 21.12 3.79
N LEU A 80 3.41 19.85 3.41
CA LEU A 80 3.21 18.75 4.37
C LEU A 80 4.50 18.32 5.08
N GLY A 81 5.65 18.81 4.67
CA GLY A 81 6.93 18.39 5.22
C GLY A 81 7.28 16.94 4.90
N ILE A 82 6.63 16.35 3.91
CA ILE A 82 6.87 14.96 3.52
C ILE A 82 8.27 14.83 2.96
N ASN A 83 9.06 13.94 3.54
CA ASN A 83 10.41 13.65 3.10
C ASN A 83 10.44 12.34 2.30
N TYR A 84 10.57 12.45 0.98
CA TYR A 84 10.68 11.29 0.07
C TYR A 84 11.92 10.44 0.35
N THR A 85 12.93 10.98 1.04
CA THR A 85 14.14 10.26 1.41
C THR A 85 14.15 9.73 2.83
N ALA A 86 13.00 9.77 3.54
CA ALA A 86 12.87 9.29 4.92
C ALA A 86 13.12 7.77 5.03
N THR A 87 12.96 7.03 3.95
CA THR A 87 13.25 5.59 3.88
C THR A 87 14.33 5.30 2.84
N GLU A 88 15.16 4.29 3.11
CA GLU A 88 16.24 3.90 2.19
C GLU A 88 15.69 3.29 0.87
N THR A 89 14.55 2.62 0.99
CA THR A 89 13.86 1.94 -0.13
C THR A 89 12.34 2.09 0.04
N ALA A 90 11.55 1.85 -1.00
CA ALA A 90 10.10 2.05 -1.03
C ALA A 90 9.66 3.47 -0.57
N PRO A 91 10.32 4.54 -1.06
CA PRO A 91 10.00 5.92 -0.66
C PRO A 91 8.60 6.34 -1.10
N ASP A 92 8.10 5.76 -2.18
CA ASP A 92 6.75 5.95 -2.70
C ASP A 92 5.69 5.43 -1.71
N PHE A 93 5.83 4.22 -1.21
CA PHE A 93 4.93 3.67 -0.20
C PHE A 93 4.90 4.54 1.07
N HIS A 94 6.07 4.99 1.52
CA HIS A 94 6.16 5.90 2.66
C HIS A 94 5.46 7.24 2.39
N MET A 95 5.64 7.80 1.19
CA MET A 95 4.97 9.03 0.78
C MET A 95 3.44 8.88 0.78
N TRP A 96 2.91 7.78 0.25
CA TRP A 96 1.45 7.55 0.24
C TRP A 96 0.87 7.46 1.64
N VAL A 97 1.53 6.77 2.55
CA VAL A 97 1.13 6.71 3.97
C VAL A 97 1.16 8.09 4.59
N GLN A 98 2.23 8.88 4.40
CA GLN A 98 2.31 10.24 4.89
C GLN A 98 1.17 11.12 4.35
N CYS A 99 0.89 11.05 3.05
CA CYS A 99 -0.24 11.77 2.45
C CYS A 99 -1.57 11.37 3.09
N ALA A 100 -1.81 10.07 3.28
CA ALA A 100 -3.03 9.57 3.91
C ALA A 100 -3.18 10.09 5.35
N LEU A 101 -2.11 10.07 6.15
CA LEU A 101 -2.09 10.60 7.52
C LEU A 101 -2.38 12.11 7.59
N HIS A 102 -2.05 12.85 6.52
CA HIS A 102 -2.40 14.28 6.39
C HIS A 102 -3.77 14.52 5.72
N GLY A 103 -4.61 13.50 5.65
CA GLY A 103 -5.97 13.60 5.10
C GLY A 103 -6.03 13.81 3.59
N LYS A 104 -4.98 13.47 2.84
CA LYS A 104 -4.99 13.57 1.38
C LYS A 104 -5.80 12.47 0.76
N THR A 105 -6.38 12.77 -0.40
CA THR A 105 -7.29 11.88 -1.12
C THR A 105 -6.67 11.37 -2.40
N PHE A 106 -6.97 10.12 -2.73
CA PHE A 106 -6.38 9.38 -3.82
C PHE A 106 -7.42 8.90 -4.83
N ALA A 107 -7.01 8.71 -6.06
CA ALA A 107 -7.75 7.95 -7.06
C ALA A 107 -6.80 7.22 -8.01
N ASN A 108 -7.26 6.13 -8.62
CA ASN A 108 -6.62 5.57 -9.80
C ASN A 108 -7.60 5.59 -10.96
N LEU A 109 -7.14 6.03 -12.12
CA LEU A 109 -7.90 5.88 -13.36
C LEU A 109 -7.96 4.40 -13.76
N PRO A 110 -9.10 3.92 -14.27
CA PRO A 110 -9.27 2.52 -14.67
C PRO A 110 -8.48 2.17 -15.94
N GLU A 111 -8.02 3.17 -16.68
CA GLU A 111 -7.26 2.99 -17.90
C GLU A 111 -5.78 2.71 -17.61
N SER A 112 -5.15 1.87 -18.44
CA SER A 112 -3.72 1.68 -18.44
C SER A 112 -3.03 2.84 -19.15
N LEU A 113 -2.43 3.73 -18.40
CA LEU A 113 -1.72 4.90 -18.94
C LEU A 113 -0.19 4.77 -18.88
N LEU A 114 0.30 3.59 -18.53
CA LEU A 114 1.72 3.26 -18.47
C LEU A 114 1.96 1.81 -18.86
N SER A 115 2.97 1.56 -19.67
CA SER A 115 3.56 0.23 -19.83
C SER A 115 4.74 0.10 -18.88
N TYR A 116 4.58 -0.74 -17.84
CA TYR A 116 5.55 -0.96 -16.78
C TYR A 116 6.44 -2.14 -17.12
N ARG A 117 7.75 -1.92 -17.24
CA ARG A 117 8.73 -2.96 -17.59
C ARG A 117 9.22 -3.71 -16.36
N ILE A 118 9.14 -5.04 -16.38
CA ILE A 118 9.81 -5.88 -15.37
C ILE A 118 11.06 -6.51 -15.98
N HIS A 119 12.20 -6.24 -15.34
CA HIS A 119 13.51 -6.82 -15.72
C HIS A 119 14.32 -7.25 -14.49
N THR A 120 15.46 -7.92 -14.73
CA THR A 120 16.25 -8.54 -13.65
C THR A 120 16.99 -7.55 -12.74
N ALA A 121 17.27 -6.34 -13.21
CA ALA A 121 18.10 -5.35 -12.52
C ALA A 121 17.31 -4.33 -11.68
N GLN A 122 15.99 -4.52 -11.49
CA GLN A 122 15.15 -3.57 -10.74
C GLN A 122 15.51 -3.49 -9.25
N GLU A 123 15.49 -2.27 -8.69
CA GLU A 123 15.70 -2.00 -7.25
C GLU A 123 14.72 -2.76 -6.35
N SER A 124 13.48 -2.98 -6.80
CA SER A 124 12.44 -3.74 -6.10
C SER A 124 12.81 -5.20 -5.76
N LYS A 125 13.97 -5.67 -6.19
CA LYS A 125 14.49 -7.02 -5.87
C LYS A 125 15.37 -7.09 -4.61
N LYS A 126 15.72 -5.96 -3.99
CA LYS A 126 16.51 -5.89 -2.74
C LYS A 126 15.63 -6.10 -1.51
N ARG A 127 15.09 -7.30 -1.34
CA ARG A 127 14.01 -7.63 -0.37
C ARG A 127 14.28 -7.20 1.06
N ASP A 128 15.48 -7.47 1.62
CA ASP A 128 15.76 -7.20 3.05
C ASP A 128 15.72 -5.70 3.39
N LYS A 129 16.21 -4.85 2.47
CA LYS A 129 16.16 -3.41 2.65
C LYS A 129 14.73 -2.89 2.49
N ILE A 130 14.00 -3.40 1.50
CA ILE A 130 12.60 -3.05 1.27
C ILE A 130 11.76 -3.43 2.49
N ASN A 131 11.94 -4.62 3.04
CA ASN A 131 11.19 -5.07 4.20
C ASN A 131 11.36 -4.14 5.40
N ARG A 132 12.58 -3.64 5.69
CA ARG A 132 12.79 -2.68 6.78
C ARG A 132 12.07 -1.34 6.56
N SER A 133 12.14 -0.79 5.35
CA SER A 133 11.46 0.46 5.01
C SER A 133 9.95 0.32 5.04
N VAL A 134 9.43 -0.80 4.54
CA VAL A 134 8.01 -1.13 4.59
C VAL A 134 7.56 -1.34 6.03
N GLN A 135 8.31 -2.09 6.83
CA GLN A 135 8.04 -2.31 8.26
C GLN A 135 7.89 -0.97 9.00
N TYR A 136 8.88 -0.09 8.89
CA TYR A 136 8.86 1.23 9.51
C TYR A 136 7.61 2.04 9.10
N THR A 137 7.28 2.03 7.80
CA THR A 137 6.13 2.75 7.27
C THR A 137 4.80 2.17 7.77
N MET A 138 4.69 0.85 7.85
CA MET A 138 3.50 0.19 8.38
C MET A 138 3.35 0.40 9.90
N GLU A 139 4.45 0.44 10.66
CA GLU A 139 4.41 0.79 12.08
C GLU A 139 3.86 2.21 12.30
N LEU A 140 4.30 3.16 11.47
CA LEU A 140 3.75 4.51 11.47
C LEU A 140 2.25 4.50 11.18
N TRP A 141 1.83 3.80 10.13
CA TRP A 141 0.42 3.71 9.72
C TRP A 141 -0.44 3.07 10.82
N PHE A 142 -0.05 1.91 11.34
CA PHE A 142 -0.82 1.20 12.36
C PHE A 142 -0.86 1.88 13.71
N SER A 143 0.18 2.60 14.10
CA SER A 143 0.15 3.42 15.32
C SER A 143 -0.93 4.50 15.29
N HIS A 144 -1.27 5.00 14.10
CA HIS A 144 -2.34 5.99 13.91
C HIS A 144 -3.72 5.35 13.69
N LEU A 145 -3.78 4.22 12.96
CA LEU A 145 -5.03 3.49 12.74
C LEU A 145 -5.58 2.81 13.99
N PHE A 146 -4.68 2.33 14.86
CA PHE A 146 -4.99 1.53 16.04
C PHE A 146 -4.26 2.08 17.27
N PRO A 147 -4.66 3.26 17.78
CA PRO A 147 -3.98 3.89 18.91
C PRO A 147 -4.07 3.08 20.21
N GLU A 148 -4.95 2.08 20.29
CA GLU A 148 -5.07 1.14 21.38
C GLU A 148 -3.99 0.05 21.42
N LEU A 149 -3.19 -0.10 20.35
CA LEU A 149 -2.10 -1.05 20.29
C LEU A 149 -0.83 -0.47 20.89
N ASN A 150 -0.12 -1.28 21.68
CA ASN A 150 1.20 -0.91 22.17
C ASN A 150 2.28 -1.09 21.07
N PRO A 151 3.49 -0.52 21.25
CA PRO A 151 4.55 -0.60 20.21
C PRO A 151 4.93 -2.03 19.80
N VAL A 152 4.92 -3.00 20.73
CA VAL A 152 5.25 -4.40 20.42
C VAL A 152 4.18 -5.02 19.51
N GLU A 153 2.91 -4.74 19.78
CA GLU A 153 1.78 -5.22 18.98
C GLU A 153 1.77 -4.59 17.60
N VAL A 154 2.06 -3.29 17.50
CA VAL A 154 2.20 -2.58 16.20
C VAL A 154 3.32 -3.20 15.38
N THR A 155 4.50 -3.41 15.97
CA THR A 155 5.65 -4.04 15.30
C THR A 155 5.30 -5.46 14.81
N LEU A 156 4.67 -6.27 15.66
CA LEU A 156 4.26 -7.63 15.29
C LEU A 156 3.22 -7.62 14.17
N LEU A 157 2.18 -6.79 14.28
CA LEU A 157 1.13 -6.67 13.26
C LEU A 157 1.71 -6.23 11.92
N SER A 158 2.55 -5.20 11.91
CA SER A 158 3.22 -4.72 10.71
C SER A 158 4.05 -5.81 10.05
N ARG A 159 4.86 -6.54 10.84
CA ARG A 159 5.73 -7.60 10.34
C ARG A 159 4.94 -8.74 9.69
N ILE A 160 3.88 -9.20 10.33
CA ILE A 160 3.12 -10.35 9.84
C ILE A 160 2.31 -10.06 8.58
N LEU A 161 1.92 -8.81 8.34
CA LEU A 161 1.10 -8.45 7.19
C LEU A 161 1.91 -8.21 5.91
N HIS A 162 3.23 -7.98 6.01
CA HIS A 162 4.06 -7.77 4.83
C HIS A 162 5.12 -8.85 4.59
N GLU A 163 5.58 -9.56 5.61
CA GLU A 163 6.56 -10.63 5.45
C GLU A 163 5.92 -11.95 5.04
N LYS A 164 6.39 -12.53 3.94
CA LYS A 164 5.86 -13.80 3.39
C LYS A 164 6.34 -15.05 4.12
N GLN A 165 7.41 -14.96 4.90
CA GLN A 165 8.02 -16.09 5.61
C GLN A 165 8.28 -15.70 7.06
N LEU A 166 7.31 -15.97 7.91
CA LEU A 166 7.37 -15.68 9.33
C LEU A 166 7.58 -16.93 10.15
N ARG A 167 8.58 -16.87 11.04
CA ARG A 167 8.68 -17.78 12.19
C ARG A 167 8.23 -16.98 13.41
N LEU A 168 7.08 -17.32 13.96
CA LEU A 168 6.53 -16.72 15.17
C LEU A 168 6.69 -17.69 16.34
N THR A 169 7.08 -17.16 17.48
CA THR A 169 7.04 -17.89 18.75
C THR A 169 5.59 -18.02 19.22
N THR A 170 5.34 -18.95 20.13
CA THR A 170 4.00 -19.12 20.73
C THR A 170 3.54 -17.84 21.44
N GLU A 171 4.45 -17.10 22.06
CA GLU A 171 4.12 -15.86 22.75
C GLU A 171 3.79 -14.73 21.78
N GLU A 172 4.53 -14.58 20.68
CA GLU A 172 4.20 -13.63 19.62
C GLU A 172 2.83 -13.94 19.01
N LEU A 173 2.51 -15.22 18.79
CA LEU A 173 1.18 -15.63 18.31
C LEU A 173 0.06 -15.22 19.27
N LYS A 174 0.21 -15.47 20.57
CA LYS A 174 -0.77 -15.04 21.57
C LYS A 174 -0.95 -13.51 21.55
N THR A 175 0.15 -12.76 21.55
CA THR A 175 0.16 -11.30 21.52
C THR A 175 -0.60 -10.78 20.30
N ILE A 176 -0.31 -11.32 19.12
CA ILE A 176 -0.92 -10.86 17.89
C ILE A 176 -2.41 -11.20 17.77
N PHE A 177 -2.83 -12.40 18.24
CA PHE A 177 -4.24 -12.75 18.27
C PHE A 177 -5.03 -11.90 19.28
N ALA A 178 -4.45 -11.56 20.42
CA ALA A 178 -5.07 -10.65 21.38
C ALA A 178 -5.20 -9.21 20.81
N ALA A 179 -4.16 -8.73 20.11
CA ALA A 179 -4.19 -7.45 19.40
C ALA A 179 -5.28 -7.45 18.33
N TYR A 180 -5.33 -8.48 17.49
CA TYR A 180 -6.35 -8.63 16.45
C TYR A 180 -7.78 -8.65 17.02
N ASP A 181 -8.01 -9.37 18.12
CA ASP A 181 -9.32 -9.40 18.80
C ASP A 181 -9.76 -8.01 19.26
N ARG A 182 -8.82 -7.18 19.73
CA ARG A 182 -9.13 -5.79 20.12
C ARG A 182 -9.47 -4.92 18.93
N ILE A 183 -8.61 -4.85 17.91
CA ILE A 183 -8.82 -3.96 16.75
C ILE A 183 -10.01 -4.40 15.89
N SER A 184 -10.38 -5.67 15.91
CA SER A 184 -11.50 -6.19 15.12
C SER A 184 -12.88 -5.86 15.70
N LYS A 185 -12.96 -5.35 16.93
CA LYS A 185 -14.24 -5.05 17.61
C LYS A 185 -14.92 -3.81 17.06
N ASP A 186 -14.16 -2.83 16.60
CA ASP A 186 -14.69 -1.61 16.00
C ASP A 186 -14.22 -1.46 14.55
N ARG A 187 -15.06 -1.96 13.63
CA ARG A 187 -14.84 -1.90 12.19
C ARG A 187 -15.63 -0.79 11.50
N SER A 188 -16.41 -0.03 12.27
CA SER A 188 -17.35 0.95 11.73
C SER A 188 -16.73 2.33 11.52
N ILE A 189 -15.64 2.64 12.22
CA ILE A 189 -15.00 3.96 12.21
C ILE A 189 -13.81 3.95 11.27
N SER A 190 -13.83 4.81 10.25
CA SER A 190 -12.70 5.16 9.42
C SER A 190 -11.98 6.37 10.03
N LEU A 191 -10.66 6.30 10.20
CA LEU A 191 -9.84 7.39 10.76
C LEU A 191 -9.28 8.32 9.68
N PHE A 192 -8.88 7.73 8.53
CA PHE A 192 -8.25 8.45 7.43
C PHE A 192 -9.00 8.33 6.11
N GLY A 193 -10.26 7.84 6.15
CA GLY A 193 -11.09 7.60 4.98
C GLY A 193 -10.95 6.20 4.38
N GLU A 194 -10.20 5.28 5.05
CA GLU A 194 -10.07 3.89 4.62
C GLU A 194 -11.40 3.14 4.68
N ASP A 195 -11.62 2.19 3.77
CA ASP A 195 -12.71 1.23 3.89
C ASP A 195 -12.32 0.12 4.88
N ARG A 196 -12.80 0.22 6.11
CA ARG A 196 -12.51 -0.75 7.17
C ARG A 196 -12.99 -2.15 6.84
N ASN A 197 -14.08 -2.30 6.11
CA ASN A 197 -14.57 -3.63 5.70
C ASN A 197 -13.60 -4.26 4.70
N THR A 198 -13.15 -3.50 3.69
CA THR A 198 -12.12 -3.97 2.74
C THR A 198 -10.83 -4.33 3.47
N MET A 199 -10.32 -3.44 4.31
CA MET A 199 -9.10 -3.65 5.08
C MET A 199 -9.19 -4.90 5.97
N PHE A 200 -10.24 -5.00 6.80
CA PHE A 200 -10.40 -6.16 7.68
C PHE A 200 -10.73 -7.44 6.92
N GLY A 201 -11.42 -7.37 5.77
CA GLY A 201 -11.62 -8.52 4.91
C GLY A 201 -10.31 -9.18 4.45
N MET A 202 -9.27 -8.38 4.25
CA MET A 202 -7.93 -8.86 3.89
C MET A 202 -7.15 -9.34 5.14
N ILE A 203 -7.20 -8.60 6.26
CA ILE A 203 -6.58 -8.98 7.53
C ILE A 203 -7.18 -10.30 8.05
N ASP A 204 -8.50 -10.45 8.00
CA ASP A 204 -9.21 -11.66 8.42
C ASP A 204 -8.76 -12.91 7.65
N LYS A 205 -8.59 -12.79 6.33
CA LYS A 205 -8.06 -13.91 5.51
C LYS A 205 -6.69 -14.34 6.01
N PHE A 206 -5.83 -13.39 6.34
CA PHE A 206 -4.50 -13.69 6.87
C PHE A 206 -4.58 -14.36 8.26
N PHE A 207 -5.37 -13.83 9.20
CA PHE A 207 -5.53 -14.42 10.53
C PHE A 207 -6.21 -15.80 10.50
N ASN A 208 -7.16 -16.01 9.59
CA ASN A 208 -7.76 -17.32 9.38
C ASN A 208 -6.74 -18.33 8.82
N PHE A 209 -5.87 -17.90 7.91
CA PHE A 209 -4.77 -18.73 7.45
C PHE A 209 -3.82 -19.09 8.59
N LEU A 210 -3.38 -18.14 9.43
CA LEU A 210 -2.54 -18.43 10.61
C LEU A 210 -3.23 -19.44 11.55
N LYS A 211 -4.51 -19.26 11.84
CA LYS A 211 -5.28 -20.21 12.67
C LYS A 211 -5.31 -21.61 12.08
N SER A 212 -5.41 -21.73 10.77
CA SER A 212 -5.40 -23.05 10.11
C SER A 212 -4.05 -23.76 10.27
N GLN A 213 -2.94 -23.03 10.19
CA GLN A 213 -1.61 -23.61 10.37
C GLN A 213 -1.37 -24.13 11.80
N LEU A 214 -1.92 -23.44 12.80
CA LEU A 214 -1.79 -23.84 14.21
C LEU A 214 -2.60 -25.08 14.61
N LYS A 215 -3.60 -25.47 13.82
CA LYS A 215 -4.39 -26.70 14.07
C LYS A 215 -3.69 -27.98 13.61
N PHE A 216 -2.58 -27.85 12.88
CA PHE A 216 -1.79 -28.97 12.36
C PHE A 216 -0.47 -29.19 13.15
N THR A 217 -0.23 -28.42 14.21
CA THR A 217 0.88 -28.59 15.16
C THR A 217 0.37 -28.97 16.55
#